data_f62771f5f6a11e8608c702db8dad28f3
#
_entry.id   f62771f5f6a11e8608c702db8dad28f3
#
_cell.length_a   1.000
_cell.length_b   1.000
_cell.length_c   1.000
_cell.angle_alpha   90.00
_cell.angle_beta   90.00
_cell.angle_gamma   90.00
#
_symmetry.space_group_name_H-M   'P 1'
#
loop_
_entity.id
_entity.type
_entity.pdbx_description
1 polymer ?
#
loop_
_entity_poly.entity_id
_entity_poly.type
_entity_poly.pdbx_seq_one_letter_code
_entity_poly.pdbx_strand_id
1 'polypeptide(L)'
;RRYLTDLRRRQNANRKKYGKAYCQSDYVCCREDGSPLRPDYISREFERVCRRACLPRIRFHDLRHSVATILLQQGFSLKQIQDWLGHSDISTTANVYAHVPYVEKVSIAKSATPIIGN
;
A
#
# COMPACT_ATOMS: atom_id res chain seq x y z
N ARG A 1 11.31 7.46 3.64
CA ARG A 1 11.67 7.88 5.02
C ARG A 1 11.54 9.39 5.18
N ARG A 2 12.12 10.22 4.31
CA ARG A 2 12.08 11.70 4.35
C ARG A 2 10.63 12.24 4.39
N TYR A 3 9.74 11.74 3.52
CA TYR A 3 8.35 12.17 3.47
C TYR A 3 7.60 11.97 4.81
N LEU A 4 7.76 10.83 5.46
CA LEU A 4 7.12 10.57 6.76
C LEU A 4 7.64 11.48 7.87
N THR A 5 8.94 11.82 7.84
CA THR A 5 9.53 12.78 8.79
C THR A 5 8.92 14.18 8.60
N ASP A 6 8.77 14.62 7.36
CA ASP A 6 8.17 15.92 7.06
C ASP A 6 6.67 15.96 7.42
N LEU A 7 5.94 14.85 7.17
CA LEU A 7 4.55 14.71 7.58
C LEU A 7 4.41 14.84 9.11
N ARG A 8 5.27 14.16 9.87
CA ARG A 8 5.27 14.25 11.33
C ARG A 8 5.58 15.65 11.86
N ARG A 9 6.53 16.34 11.20
CA ARG A 9 6.82 17.75 11.54
C ARG A 9 5.58 18.64 11.31
N ARG A 10 4.88 18.47 10.22
CA ARG A 10 3.63 19.19 9.93
C ARG A 10 2.55 18.88 10.97
N GLN A 11 2.34 17.63 11.31
CA GLN A 11 1.38 17.24 12.35
C GLN A 11 1.72 17.87 13.71
N ASN A 12 3.00 17.89 14.08
CA ASN A 12 3.44 18.54 15.33
C ASN A 12 3.24 20.06 15.31
N ALA A 13 3.45 20.71 14.18
CA ALA A 13 3.16 22.14 14.01
C ALA A 13 1.65 22.42 14.13
N ASN A 14 0.82 21.60 13.47
CA ASN A 14 -0.63 21.68 13.55
C ASN A 14 -1.14 21.44 14.98
N ARG A 15 -0.59 20.46 15.69
CA ARG A 15 -0.91 20.19 17.09
C ARG A 15 -0.68 21.41 17.98
N LYS A 16 0.42 22.14 17.75
CA LYS A 16 0.69 23.42 18.44
C LYS A 16 -0.29 24.51 18.03
N LYS A 17 -0.61 24.62 16.74
CA LYS A 17 -1.53 25.63 16.17
C LYS A 17 -2.94 25.48 16.72
N TYR A 18 -3.49 24.26 16.73
CA TYR A 18 -4.86 23.98 17.15
C TYR A 18 -5.00 23.77 18.68
N GLY A 19 -3.91 23.52 19.40
CA GLY A 19 -3.92 23.38 20.86
C GLY A 19 -4.94 22.34 21.33
N LYS A 20 -5.84 22.77 22.24
CA LYS A 20 -6.90 21.90 22.79
C LYS A 20 -7.93 21.41 21.77
N ALA A 21 -8.08 22.10 20.65
CA ALA A 21 -8.98 21.71 19.57
C ALA A 21 -8.39 20.65 18.65
N TYR A 22 -7.10 20.30 18.80
CA TYR A 22 -6.48 19.24 18.00
C TYR A 22 -7.00 17.86 18.42
N CYS A 23 -7.53 17.11 17.45
CA CYS A 23 -7.93 15.73 17.66
C CYS A 23 -6.69 14.85 17.84
N GLN A 24 -6.48 14.34 19.05
CA GLN A 24 -5.38 13.44 19.36
C GLN A 24 -5.67 12.06 18.74
N SER A 25 -5.01 11.75 17.66
CA SER A 25 -5.12 10.46 17.00
C SER A 25 -3.75 9.94 16.59
N ASP A 26 -3.60 8.62 16.50
CA ASP A 26 -2.36 7.95 16.07
C ASP A 26 -2.33 7.70 14.55
N TYR A 27 -3.25 8.32 13.80
CA TYR A 27 -3.28 8.16 12.36
C TYR A 27 -2.12 8.88 11.68
N VAL A 28 -1.42 8.17 10.80
CA VAL A 28 -0.38 8.76 9.94
C VAL A 28 -1.01 9.77 8.98
N CYS A 29 -2.19 9.46 8.43
CA CYS A 29 -2.93 10.34 7.54
C CYS A 29 -4.14 10.91 8.26
N CYS A 30 -4.10 12.20 8.57
CA CYS A 30 -5.19 12.94 9.21
C CYS A 30 -5.33 14.33 8.58
N ARG A 31 -6.42 15.02 8.93
CA ARG A 31 -6.62 16.42 8.58
C ARG A 31 -5.71 17.34 9.40
N GLU A 32 -5.72 18.63 9.10
CA GLU A 32 -4.90 19.61 9.82
C GLU A 32 -5.24 19.71 11.31
N ASP A 33 -6.50 19.53 11.66
CA ASP A 33 -7.01 19.50 13.03
C ASP A 33 -6.77 18.16 13.75
N GLY A 34 -6.08 17.20 13.12
CA GLY A 34 -5.80 15.87 13.65
C GLY A 34 -6.94 14.86 13.45
N SER A 35 -8.10 15.26 12.94
CA SER A 35 -9.23 14.34 12.71
C SER A 35 -8.92 13.32 11.61
N PRO A 36 -9.44 12.07 11.70
CA PRO A 36 -9.17 11.04 10.73
C PRO A 36 -9.74 11.37 9.35
N LEU A 37 -9.06 10.96 8.30
CA LEU A 37 -9.57 11.02 6.93
C LEU A 37 -10.62 9.92 6.73
N ARG A 38 -11.74 10.26 6.14
CA ARG A 38 -12.76 9.27 5.76
C ARG A 38 -12.24 8.45 4.57
N PRO A 39 -12.45 7.11 4.55
CA PRO A 39 -12.00 6.26 3.45
C PRO A 39 -12.57 6.67 2.08
N ASP A 40 -13.83 7.10 2.04
CA ASP A 40 -14.49 7.57 0.82
C ASP A 40 -13.83 8.85 0.26
N TYR A 41 -13.33 9.73 1.14
CA TYR A 41 -12.58 10.92 0.73
C TYR A 41 -11.28 10.52 0.03
N ILE A 42 -10.51 9.58 0.59
CA ILE A 42 -9.25 9.12 0.00
C ILE A 42 -9.50 8.52 -1.39
N SER A 43 -10.51 7.68 -1.53
CA SER A 43 -10.86 7.05 -2.79
C SER A 43 -11.23 8.08 -3.87
N ARG A 44 -12.04 9.09 -3.53
CA ARG A 44 -12.42 10.16 -4.45
C ARG A 44 -11.25 11.05 -4.86
N GLU A 45 -10.38 11.41 -3.91
CA GLU A 45 -9.19 12.20 -4.20
C GLU A 45 -8.21 11.44 -5.11
N PHE A 46 -8.03 10.15 -4.87
CA PHE A 46 -7.22 9.31 -5.74
C PHE A 46 -7.77 9.26 -7.18
N GLU A 47 -9.08 9.04 -7.34
CA GLU A 47 -9.73 9.06 -8.66
C GLU A 47 -9.54 10.42 -9.34
N ARG A 48 -9.64 11.53 -8.60
CA ARG A 48 -9.40 12.87 -9.12
C ARG A 48 -7.97 13.06 -9.60
N VAL A 49 -6.98 12.56 -8.85
CA VAL A 49 -5.56 12.62 -9.23
C VAL A 49 -5.32 11.80 -10.49
N CYS A 50 -5.82 10.57 -10.57
CA CYS A 50 -5.70 9.72 -11.77
C CYS A 50 -6.28 10.40 -13.00
N ARG A 51 -7.47 10.99 -12.88
CA ARG A 51 -8.11 11.72 -13.99
C ARG A 51 -7.29 12.92 -14.47
N ARG A 52 -6.74 13.72 -13.54
CA ARG A 52 -5.87 14.86 -13.87
C ARG A 52 -4.57 14.45 -14.54
N ALA A 53 -4.04 13.29 -14.17
CA ALA A 53 -2.82 12.73 -14.73
C ALA A 53 -3.06 11.91 -16.01
N CYS A 54 -4.29 11.89 -16.54
CA CYS A 54 -4.69 11.07 -17.69
C CYS A 54 -4.33 9.58 -17.54
N LEU A 55 -4.36 9.08 -16.30
CA LEU A 55 -4.13 7.67 -16.00
C LEU A 55 -5.42 6.85 -16.15
N PRO A 56 -5.31 5.53 -16.42
CA PRO A 56 -6.46 4.64 -16.43
C PRO A 56 -7.25 4.72 -15.12
N ARG A 57 -8.57 4.52 -15.22
CA ARG A 57 -9.44 4.48 -14.04
C ARG A 57 -9.19 3.20 -13.26
N ILE A 58 -8.51 3.33 -12.13
CA ILE A 58 -8.28 2.25 -11.16
C ILE A 58 -8.79 2.70 -9.78
N ARG A 59 -9.18 1.74 -8.95
CA ARG A 59 -9.59 2.01 -7.58
C ARG A 59 -8.36 2.19 -6.69
N PHE A 60 -8.47 2.97 -5.64
CA PHE A 60 -7.37 3.14 -4.67
C PHE A 60 -6.89 1.79 -4.09
N HIS A 61 -7.83 0.87 -3.85
CA HIS A 61 -7.51 -0.47 -3.33
C HIS A 61 -6.71 -1.32 -4.34
N ASP A 62 -6.87 -1.08 -5.64
CA ASP A 62 -6.15 -1.84 -6.68
C ASP A 62 -4.64 -1.58 -6.66
N LEU A 63 -4.19 -0.47 -6.06
CA LEU A 63 -2.77 -0.22 -5.79
C LEU A 63 -2.15 -1.30 -4.90
N ARG A 64 -2.92 -1.87 -3.98
CA ARG A 64 -2.48 -2.97 -3.13
C ARG A 64 -2.18 -4.23 -3.95
N HIS A 65 -3.01 -4.53 -4.95
CA HIS A 65 -2.77 -5.62 -5.89
C HIS A 65 -1.53 -5.35 -6.76
N SER A 66 -1.35 -4.11 -7.21
CA SER A 66 -0.16 -3.72 -7.99
C SER A 66 1.13 -3.92 -7.19
N VAL A 67 1.15 -3.53 -5.91
CA VAL A 67 2.29 -3.74 -5.02
C VAL A 67 2.55 -5.24 -4.82
N ALA A 68 1.51 -6.06 -4.59
CA ALA A 68 1.65 -7.51 -4.47
C ALA A 68 2.28 -8.13 -5.72
N THR A 69 1.85 -7.70 -6.92
CA THR A 69 2.41 -8.16 -8.20
C THR A 69 3.89 -7.79 -8.34
N ILE A 70 4.27 -6.55 -8.02
CA ILE A 70 5.66 -6.09 -8.07
C ILE A 70 6.54 -6.92 -7.12
N LEU A 71 6.08 -7.17 -5.89
CA LEU A 71 6.82 -7.96 -4.92
C LEU A 71 7.00 -9.41 -5.38
N LEU A 72 5.96 -10.01 -6.01
CA LEU A 72 6.07 -11.34 -6.62
C LEU A 72 7.12 -11.37 -7.72
N GLN A 73 7.14 -10.38 -8.61
CA GLN A 73 8.15 -10.26 -9.67
C GLN A 73 9.57 -10.09 -9.13
N GLN A 74 9.70 -9.49 -7.95
CA GLN A 74 10.98 -9.37 -7.24
C GLN A 74 11.40 -10.64 -6.49
N GLY A 75 10.60 -11.72 -6.57
CA GLY A 75 10.92 -13.03 -5.99
C GLY A 75 10.50 -13.22 -4.53
N PHE A 76 9.71 -12.29 -3.95
CA PHE A 76 9.16 -12.47 -2.61
C PHE A 76 8.10 -13.59 -2.60
N SER A 77 8.12 -14.43 -1.56
CA SER A 77 7.12 -15.49 -1.40
C SER A 77 5.74 -14.92 -1.09
N LEU A 78 4.68 -15.67 -1.44
CA LEU A 78 3.30 -15.30 -1.11
C LEU A 78 3.09 -15.02 0.38
N LYS A 79 3.76 -15.80 1.24
CA LYS A 79 3.69 -15.62 2.69
C LYS A 79 4.29 -14.30 3.14
N GLN A 80 5.47 -13.94 2.62
CA GLN A 80 6.10 -12.65 2.91
C GLN A 80 5.23 -11.48 2.45
N ILE A 81 4.61 -11.59 1.27
CA ILE A 81 3.72 -10.57 0.73
C ILE A 81 2.46 -10.44 1.58
N GLN A 82 1.87 -11.58 2.00
CA GLN A 82 0.72 -11.61 2.90
C GLN A 82 1.03 -10.88 4.21
N ASP A 83 2.12 -11.23 4.86
CA ASP A 83 2.54 -10.66 6.14
C ASP A 83 2.82 -9.15 5.99
N TRP A 84 3.50 -8.75 4.92
CA TRP A 84 3.84 -7.35 4.66
C TRP A 84 2.60 -6.50 4.36
N LEU A 85 1.67 -7.02 3.58
CA LEU A 85 0.42 -6.33 3.26
C LEU A 85 -0.63 -6.43 4.38
N GLY A 86 -0.45 -7.31 5.37
CA GLY A 86 -1.43 -7.54 6.42
C GLY A 86 -2.74 -8.15 5.89
N HIS A 87 -2.65 -9.11 4.95
CA HIS A 87 -3.82 -9.87 4.49
C HIS A 87 -4.18 -10.91 5.53
N SER A 88 -5.40 -10.83 6.07
CA SER A 88 -5.95 -11.85 6.98
C SER A 88 -6.16 -13.19 6.28
N ASP A 89 -6.40 -13.17 4.96
CA ASP A 89 -6.64 -14.36 4.14
C ASP A 89 -5.64 -14.44 2.98
N ILE A 90 -4.99 -15.59 2.85
CA ILE A 90 -4.03 -15.90 1.79
C ILE A 90 -4.68 -15.96 0.40
N SER A 91 -5.98 -16.24 0.33
CA SER A 91 -6.73 -16.30 -0.92
C SER A 91 -6.67 -14.96 -1.68
N THR A 92 -6.65 -13.85 -0.95
CA THR A 92 -6.52 -12.50 -1.52
C THR A 92 -5.16 -12.33 -2.24
N THR A 93 -4.08 -12.87 -1.67
CA THR A 93 -2.75 -12.83 -2.28
C THR A 93 -2.63 -13.85 -3.41
N ALA A 94 -3.24 -15.02 -3.26
CA ALA A 94 -3.26 -16.08 -4.28
C ALA A 94 -3.99 -15.63 -5.56
N ASN A 95 -5.05 -14.84 -5.44
CA ASN A 95 -5.74 -14.25 -6.59
C ASN A 95 -4.82 -13.33 -7.41
N VAL A 96 -3.93 -12.58 -6.77
CA VAL A 96 -2.92 -11.79 -7.48
C VAL A 96 -1.99 -12.69 -8.29
N TYR A 97 -1.58 -13.84 -7.70
CA TYR A 97 -0.73 -14.83 -8.38
C TYR A 97 -1.42 -15.44 -9.62
N ALA A 98 -2.74 -15.64 -9.58
CA ALA A 98 -3.48 -16.18 -10.71
C ALA A 98 -3.41 -15.29 -11.97
N HIS A 99 -3.29 -13.98 -11.80
CA HIS A 99 -3.21 -13.01 -12.89
C HIS A 99 -1.79 -12.76 -13.42
N VAL A 100 -0.75 -13.32 -12.79
CA VAL A 100 0.63 -13.22 -13.30
C VAL A 100 0.77 -14.12 -14.54
N PRO A 101 1.30 -13.62 -15.67
CA PRO A 101 1.49 -14.41 -16.89
C PRO A 101 2.31 -15.68 -16.63
N TYR A 102 1.99 -16.76 -17.34
CA TYR A 102 2.63 -18.08 -17.15
C TYR A 102 4.17 -18.02 -17.25
N VAL A 103 4.69 -17.23 -18.17
CA VAL A 103 6.15 -17.06 -18.38
C VAL A 103 6.83 -16.49 -17.13
N GLU A 104 6.18 -15.50 -16.48
CA GLU A 104 6.69 -14.91 -15.24
C GLU A 104 6.59 -15.89 -14.05
N LYS A 105 5.52 -16.73 -14.03
CA LYS A 105 5.38 -17.80 -13.02
C LYS A 105 6.52 -18.81 -13.10
N VAL A 106 6.95 -19.19 -14.29
CA VAL A 106 8.07 -20.11 -14.51
C VAL A 106 9.40 -19.48 -14.06
N SER A 107 9.59 -18.19 -14.32
CA SER A 107 10.78 -17.45 -13.88
C SER A 107 10.86 -17.36 -12.35
N ILE A 108 9.74 -17.05 -11.69
CA ILE A 108 9.62 -17.01 -10.23
C ILE A 108 9.88 -18.40 -9.63
N ALA A 109 9.32 -19.46 -10.22
CA ALA A 109 9.54 -20.83 -9.77
C ALA A 109 11.03 -21.26 -9.88
N LYS A 110 11.71 -20.86 -10.95
CA LYS A 110 13.15 -21.14 -11.13
C LYS A 110 14.04 -20.38 -10.14
N SER A 111 13.68 -19.15 -9.79
CA SER A 111 14.42 -18.37 -8.78
C SER A 111 14.11 -18.80 -7.34
N ALA A 112 12.97 -19.47 -7.12
CA ALA A 112 12.59 -20.03 -5.82
C ALA A 112 13.18 -21.43 -5.56
N THR A 113 13.91 -22.02 -6.52
CA THR A 113 14.57 -23.30 -6.35
C THR A 113 16.07 -23.08 -6.10
N PRO A 114 16.46 -22.83 -4.86
CA PRO A 114 17.72 -23.37 -4.42
C PRO A 114 17.59 -24.01 -3.04
N ILE A 115 18.43 -25.04 -2.87
CA ILE A 115 18.78 -25.67 -1.61
C ILE A 115 17.81 -26.78 -1.18
N ILE A 116 17.69 -27.79 -2.04
CA ILE A 116 17.75 -29.17 -1.57
C ILE A 116 18.91 -29.82 -2.37
N GLY A 117 20.08 -29.80 -1.81
CA GLY A 117 21.26 -30.40 -2.38
C GLY A 117 22.34 -30.51 -1.32
N ASN A 118 22.41 -31.69 -0.73
CA ASN A 118 23.42 -32.26 0.18
C ASN A 118 23.36 -31.82 1.63
#